data_e54399c453be2158e37928d5e6690686
#
_entry.id   e54399c453be2158e37928d5e6690686
#
_cell.length_a   1.000
_cell.length_b   1.000
_cell.length_c   1.000
_cell.angle_alpha   90.00
_cell.angle_beta   90.00
_cell.angle_gamma   90.00
#
_symmetry.space_group_name_H-M   'P 1'
#
loop_
_entity.id
_entity.type
_entity.pdbx_description
1 polymer ?
#
loop_
_entity_poly.entity_id
_entity_poly.type
_entity_poly.pdbx_seq_one_letter_code
_entity_poly.pdbx_strand_id
1 'polypeptide(L)'
;MLLRRYSYDITFVGKQNIPTPPFWIDMSKLFELYVFHHLRKVFTGKHEVCYHVNANYQELDYLLKPELWKSPYVIDAKYKPRYKESNITKEDAREVAGYARLSKVYSLLGLDEETSLPIKCLIVYPDQEQEEYFSFNRVKEPVFDRIPGYVRMYKVGIKLPIIKVNFC
;
A
#
# COMPACT_ATOMS: atom_id res chain seq x y z
N MET A 1 -10.58 16.98 6.31
CA MET A 1 -11.04 18.04 7.23
C MET A 1 -10.59 17.87 8.69
N LEU A 2 -10.00 16.75 9.09
CA LEU A 2 -9.48 16.49 10.45
C LEU A 2 -8.12 17.14 10.76
N LEU A 3 -7.27 17.34 9.76
CA LEU A 3 -5.94 17.93 9.96
C LEU A 3 -5.95 19.45 10.32
N ARG A 4 -7.03 20.16 10.04
CA ARG A 4 -7.14 21.59 10.41
C ARG A 4 -7.46 21.85 11.90
N ARG A 5 -7.92 20.84 12.65
CA ARG A 5 -8.25 21.00 14.07
C ARG A 5 -7.04 20.91 15.00
N TYR A 6 -5.89 20.48 14.51
CA TYR A 6 -4.68 20.24 15.31
C TYR A 6 -3.43 20.91 14.74
N SER A 7 -3.57 21.93 13.85
CA SER A 7 -2.43 22.77 13.54
C SER A 7 -2.17 23.69 14.75
N TYR A 8 -1.39 23.19 15.67
CA TYR A 8 -0.80 24.06 16.69
C TYR A 8 0.17 24.99 15.97
N ASP A 9 -0.02 26.29 16.17
CA ASP A 9 0.94 27.29 15.72
C ASP A 9 2.23 27.09 16.54
N ILE A 10 3.23 26.47 15.91
CA ILE A 10 4.51 26.11 16.53
C ILE A 10 5.25 27.36 17.03
N THR A 11 4.91 28.55 16.55
CA THR A 11 5.51 29.80 16.98
C THR A 11 5.15 30.20 18.42
N PHE A 12 4.08 29.63 18.98
CA PHE A 12 3.63 29.91 20.35
C PHE A 12 4.20 28.95 21.42
N VAL A 13 4.81 27.85 21.02
CA VAL A 13 5.29 26.79 21.95
C VAL A 13 6.51 27.21 22.74
N GLY A 14 7.19 28.31 22.37
CA GLY A 14 8.42 28.78 23.04
C GLY A 14 8.22 29.52 24.36
N LYS A 15 6.99 29.86 24.80
CA LYS A 15 6.77 30.73 25.95
C LYS A 15 5.86 30.22 27.07
N GLN A 16 5.18 29.09 26.88
CA GLN A 16 4.39 28.48 27.95
C GLN A 16 4.56 26.95 27.89
N ASN A 17 4.81 26.33 29.05
CA ASN A 17 4.73 24.89 29.23
C ASN A 17 3.26 24.46 29.11
N ILE A 18 2.73 24.43 27.87
CA ILE A 18 1.42 23.85 27.60
C ILE A 18 1.62 22.34 27.52
N PRO A 19 1.05 21.55 28.43
CA PRO A 19 1.15 20.11 28.35
C PRO A 19 0.46 19.65 27.06
N THR A 20 1.25 19.26 26.07
CA THR A 20 0.72 18.68 24.84
C THR A 20 0.25 17.27 25.16
N PRO A 21 -1.02 16.93 24.96
CA PRO A 21 -1.47 15.57 25.19
C PRO A 21 -0.69 14.61 24.28
N PRO A 22 -0.30 13.43 24.76
CA PRO A 22 0.35 12.44 23.94
C PRO A 22 -0.58 12.08 22.78
N PHE A 23 -0.05 12.07 21.57
CA PHE A 23 -0.78 11.62 20.40
C PHE A 23 -0.06 10.42 19.78
N TRP A 24 -0.81 9.50 19.26
CA TRP A 24 -0.30 8.32 18.58
C TRP A 24 -0.58 8.44 17.09
N ILE A 25 0.42 8.15 16.29
CA ILE A 25 0.26 8.01 14.85
C ILE A 25 0.39 6.52 14.53
N ASP A 26 -0.66 5.97 13.97
CA ASP A 26 -0.59 4.65 13.37
C ASP A 26 0.19 4.73 12.05
N MET A 27 1.44 4.33 12.13
CA MET A 27 2.36 4.36 10.98
C MET A 27 1.97 3.39 9.89
N SER A 28 1.31 2.26 10.23
CA SER A 28 0.82 1.31 9.24
C SER A 28 -0.30 1.95 8.43
N LYS A 29 -1.26 2.57 9.12
CA LYS A 29 -2.35 3.29 8.47
C LYS A 29 -1.88 4.50 7.65
N LEU A 30 -0.90 5.23 8.16
CA LEU A 30 -0.31 6.35 7.41
C LEU A 30 0.40 5.84 6.14
N PHE A 31 1.07 4.72 6.23
CA PHE A 31 1.73 4.10 5.09
C PHE A 31 0.73 3.60 4.05
N GLU A 32 -0.36 2.95 4.46
CA GLU A 32 -1.46 2.60 3.56
C GLU A 32 -1.99 3.85 2.82
N LEU A 33 -2.31 4.92 3.53
CA LEU A 33 -2.79 6.16 2.90
C LEU A 33 -1.76 6.76 1.92
N TYR A 34 -0.47 6.67 2.24
CA TYR A 34 0.60 7.10 1.36
C TYR A 34 0.62 6.27 0.06
N VAL A 35 0.58 4.94 0.17
CA VAL A 35 0.50 4.04 -0.99
C VAL A 35 -0.76 4.32 -1.82
N PHE A 36 -1.91 4.46 -1.17
CA PHE A 36 -3.17 4.78 -1.83
C PHE A 36 -3.08 6.08 -2.64
N HIS A 37 -2.54 7.13 -2.03
CA HIS A 37 -2.37 8.41 -2.72
C HIS A 37 -1.57 8.26 -4.00
N HIS A 38 -0.46 7.53 -3.96
CA HIS A 38 0.40 7.30 -5.12
C HIS A 38 -0.26 6.42 -6.18
N LEU A 39 -0.95 5.34 -5.78
CA LEU A 39 -1.72 4.52 -6.71
C LEU A 39 -2.77 5.35 -7.44
N ARG A 40 -3.52 6.20 -6.72
CA ARG A 40 -4.54 7.07 -7.32
C ARG A 40 -3.98 8.15 -8.24
N LYS A 41 -2.75 8.62 -8.02
CA LYS A 41 -2.05 9.53 -8.95
C LYS A 41 -1.70 8.88 -10.27
N VAL A 42 -1.31 7.60 -10.23
CA VAL A 42 -0.91 6.84 -11.43
C VAL A 42 -2.14 6.28 -12.14
N PHE A 43 -3.05 5.66 -11.40
CA PHE A 43 -4.23 5.00 -11.94
C PHE A 43 -5.47 5.86 -11.70
N THR A 44 -5.78 6.71 -12.67
CA THR A 44 -6.83 7.73 -12.56
C THR A 44 -8.22 7.24 -12.95
N GLY A 45 -8.33 6.06 -13.56
CA GLY A 45 -9.60 5.44 -13.95
C GLY A 45 -10.48 5.15 -12.73
N LYS A 46 -11.81 5.27 -12.91
CA LYS A 46 -12.79 5.19 -11.81
C LYS A 46 -12.72 3.90 -11.00
N HIS A 47 -12.36 2.79 -11.65
CA HIS A 47 -12.35 1.45 -11.05
C HIS A 47 -10.98 0.77 -11.10
N GLU A 48 -9.92 1.51 -11.45
CA GLU A 48 -8.57 0.94 -11.51
C GLU A 48 -8.01 0.61 -10.13
N VAL A 49 -8.32 1.44 -9.11
CA VAL A 49 -7.89 1.23 -7.72
C VAL A 49 -9.11 1.25 -6.81
N CYS A 50 -9.35 0.13 -6.11
CA CYS A 50 -10.30 0.06 -5.01
C CYS A 50 -9.52 -0.02 -3.69
N TYR A 51 -9.91 0.77 -2.72
CA TYR A 51 -9.27 0.88 -1.40
C TYR A 51 -10.22 0.41 -0.31
N HIS A 52 -9.71 -0.31 0.70
CA HIS A 52 -10.48 -0.88 1.80
C HIS A 52 -11.67 -1.73 1.31
N VAL A 53 -11.37 -2.77 0.56
CA VAL A 53 -12.39 -3.64 0.00
C VAL A 53 -12.82 -4.68 1.02
N ASN A 54 -14.06 -4.60 1.46
CA ASN A 54 -14.65 -5.60 2.34
C ASN A 54 -15.09 -6.84 1.57
N ALA A 55 -14.52 -7.98 1.88
CA ALA A 55 -14.86 -9.27 1.30
C ALA A 55 -14.83 -10.36 2.37
N ASN A 56 -15.95 -11.05 2.57
CA ASN A 56 -16.08 -12.17 3.51
C ASN A 56 -15.55 -11.86 4.93
N TYR A 57 -16.01 -10.73 5.51
CA TYR A 57 -15.60 -10.23 6.84
C TYR A 57 -14.11 -9.90 6.97
N GLN A 58 -13.40 -9.78 5.85
CA GLN A 58 -12.01 -9.36 5.76
C GLN A 58 -11.92 -8.04 5.00
N GLU A 59 -11.00 -7.19 5.37
CA GLU A 59 -10.74 -5.93 4.68
C GLU A 59 -9.37 -6.02 3.98
N LEU A 60 -9.40 -5.87 2.65
CA LEU A 60 -8.21 -5.82 1.83
C LEU A 60 -7.77 -4.37 1.66
N ASP A 61 -6.47 -4.11 1.67
CA ASP A 61 -5.98 -2.76 1.44
C ASP A 61 -6.34 -2.25 0.06
N TYR A 62 -5.96 -2.97 -1.02
CA TYR A 62 -6.26 -2.53 -2.38
C TYR A 62 -6.53 -3.68 -3.34
N LEU A 63 -7.46 -3.41 -4.27
CA LEU A 63 -7.55 -4.12 -5.55
C LEU A 63 -7.08 -3.16 -6.65
N LEU A 64 -6.14 -3.62 -7.46
CA LEU A 64 -5.61 -2.88 -8.60
C LEU A 64 -5.95 -3.62 -9.90
N LYS A 65 -6.71 -2.94 -10.78
CA LYS A 65 -7.10 -3.45 -12.10
C LYS A 65 -6.81 -2.38 -13.15
N PRO A 66 -5.54 -2.18 -13.53
CA PRO A 66 -5.21 -1.20 -14.55
C PRO A 66 -5.77 -1.63 -15.91
N GLU A 67 -6.32 -0.67 -16.65
CA GLU A 67 -6.90 -0.93 -17.97
C GLU A 67 -5.87 -1.47 -18.98
N LEU A 68 -4.61 -1.06 -18.84
CA LEU A 68 -3.55 -1.39 -19.79
C LEU A 68 -2.67 -2.57 -19.36
N TRP A 69 -2.86 -3.09 -18.15
CA TRP A 69 -2.10 -4.26 -17.68
C TRP A 69 -2.84 -5.56 -17.99
N LYS A 70 -2.05 -6.63 -18.18
CA LYS A 70 -2.62 -7.95 -18.48
C LYS A 70 -3.26 -8.64 -17.29
N SER A 71 -2.93 -8.22 -16.08
CA SER A 71 -3.39 -8.91 -14.87
C SER A 71 -3.75 -7.93 -13.78
N PRO A 72 -4.80 -8.19 -13.00
CA PRO A 72 -5.09 -7.47 -11.78
C PRO A 72 -4.23 -7.95 -10.62
N TYR A 73 -4.20 -7.14 -9.56
CA TYR A 73 -3.46 -7.41 -8.33
C TYR A 73 -4.33 -7.23 -7.09
N VAL A 74 -4.13 -8.11 -6.11
CA VAL A 74 -4.40 -7.83 -4.70
C VAL A 74 -3.12 -7.24 -4.13
N ILE A 75 -3.20 -6.04 -3.57
CA ILE A 75 -2.05 -5.34 -2.99
C ILE A 75 -2.27 -5.17 -1.51
N ASP A 76 -1.22 -5.35 -0.74
CA ASP A 76 -1.20 -5.21 0.70
C ASP A 76 0.01 -4.36 1.12
N ALA A 77 -0.23 -3.33 1.94
CA ALA A 77 0.78 -2.40 2.38
C ALA A 77 1.29 -2.77 3.77
N LYS A 78 2.52 -3.23 3.85
CA LYS A 78 3.14 -3.63 5.13
C LYS A 78 4.23 -2.65 5.53
N TYR A 79 4.01 -1.87 6.58
CA TYR A 79 5.03 -0.97 7.15
C TYR A 79 6.13 -1.78 7.85
N LYS A 80 6.91 -2.53 7.04
CA LYS A 80 7.98 -3.43 7.49
C LYS A 80 9.26 -3.24 6.66
N PRO A 81 10.13 -2.25 6.98
CA PRO A 81 11.36 -1.96 6.21
C PRO A 81 12.27 -3.18 6.02
N ARG A 82 12.25 -4.12 6.98
CA ARG A 82 13.03 -5.38 6.93
C ARG A 82 12.75 -6.25 5.70
N TYR A 83 11.64 -6.04 4.99
CA TYR A 83 11.30 -6.83 3.79
C TYR A 83 12.17 -6.54 2.58
N LYS A 84 13.02 -5.53 2.66
CA LYS A 84 14.07 -5.32 1.67
C LYS A 84 15.06 -6.48 1.65
N GLU A 85 15.59 -6.86 2.82
CA GLU A 85 16.69 -7.83 2.95
C GLU A 85 16.22 -9.25 3.23
N SER A 86 15.02 -9.42 3.77
CA SER A 86 14.44 -10.71 4.13
C SER A 86 13.25 -11.09 3.25
N ASN A 87 12.94 -12.37 3.23
CA ASN A 87 11.67 -12.82 2.68
C ASN A 87 10.51 -12.33 3.57
N ILE A 88 9.32 -12.25 3.00
CA ILE A 88 8.11 -11.92 3.76
C ILE A 88 7.81 -12.99 4.80
N THR A 89 7.10 -12.63 5.87
CA THR A 89 6.64 -13.61 6.85
C THR A 89 5.60 -14.53 6.25
N LYS A 90 5.49 -15.75 6.79
CA LYS A 90 4.48 -16.73 6.34
C LYS A 90 3.07 -16.23 6.59
N GLU A 91 2.87 -15.47 7.65
CA GLU A 91 1.59 -14.88 8.04
C GLU A 91 1.14 -13.86 6.99
N ASP A 92 1.99 -12.91 6.63
CA ASP A 92 1.67 -11.90 5.62
C ASP A 92 1.42 -12.54 4.24
N ALA A 93 2.22 -13.56 3.89
CA ALA A 93 2.02 -14.31 2.65
C ALA A 93 0.66 -15.01 2.61
N ARG A 94 0.26 -15.65 3.71
CA ARG A 94 -1.02 -16.35 3.83
C ARG A 94 -2.19 -15.38 3.78
N GLU A 95 -2.08 -14.25 4.46
CA GLU A 95 -3.08 -13.20 4.47
C GLU A 95 -3.39 -12.72 3.04
N VAL A 96 -2.38 -12.26 2.32
CA VAL A 96 -2.54 -11.75 0.94
C VAL A 96 -3.00 -12.84 -0.02
N ALA A 97 -2.46 -14.07 0.11
CA ALA A 97 -2.91 -15.21 -0.70
C ALA A 97 -4.36 -15.59 -0.39
N GLY A 98 -4.80 -15.48 0.87
CA GLY A 98 -6.18 -15.68 1.27
C GLY A 98 -7.11 -14.67 0.60
N TYR A 99 -6.77 -13.41 0.62
CA TYR A 99 -7.53 -12.35 -0.06
C TYR A 99 -7.69 -12.62 -1.56
N ALA A 100 -6.62 -13.05 -2.22
CA ALA A 100 -6.63 -13.35 -3.65
C ALA A 100 -7.43 -14.64 -4.01
N ARG A 101 -8.03 -15.33 -3.03
CA ARG A 101 -8.89 -16.51 -3.21
C ARG A 101 -10.36 -16.25 -2.88
N LEU A 102 -10.71 -15.05 -2.46
CA LEU A 102 -12.10 -14.74 -2.14
C LEU A 102 -12.94 -14.57 -3.41
N SER A 103 -14.05 -15.31 -3.52
CA SER A 103 -15.01 -15.22 -4.64
C SER A 103 -15.45 -13.79 -4.91
N LYS A 104 -15.66 -13.00 -3.84
CA LYS A 104 -16.00 -11.59 -3.96
C LYS A 104 -14.94 -10.79 -4.71
N VAL A 105 -13.65 -11.10 -4.51
CA VAL A 105 -12.54 -10.44 -5.20
C VAL A 105 -12.55 -10.78 -6.69
N TYR A 106 -12.76 -12.03 -7.04
CA TYR A 106 -12.93 -12.44 -8.45
C TYR A 106 -14.08 -11.71 -9.11
N SER A 107 -15.24 -11.65 -8.44
CA SER A 107 -16.42 -10.94 -8.93
C SER A 107 -16.15 -9.45 -9.15
N LEU A 108 -15.50 -8.76 -8.21
CA LEU A 108 -15.14 -7.35 -8.34
C LEU A 108 -14.15 -7.08 -9.48
N LEU A 109 -13.26 -8.02 -9.73
CA LEU A 109 -12.30 -7.95 -10.82
C LEU A 109 -12.90 -8.41 -12.18
N GLY A 110 -14.11 -8.96 -12.18
CA GLY A 110 -14.75 -9.51 -13.37
C GLY A 110 -14.01 -10.73 -13.92
N LEU A 111 -13.47 -11.57 -13.03
CA LEU A 111 -12.74 -12.79 -13.33
C LEU A 111 -13.63 -14.00 -13.07
N ASP A 112 -13.43 -15.04 -13.86
CA ASP A 112 -14.02 -16.34 -13.63
C ASP A 112 -13.18 -17.14 -12.63
N GLU A 113 -13.81 -17.77 -11.64
CA GLU A 113 -13.14 -18.44 -10.53
C GLU A 113 -12.43 -19.73 -10.95
N GLU A 114 -12.95 -20.42 -11.96
CA GLU A 114 -12.45 -21.74 -12.39
C GLU A 114 -11.41 -21.62 -13.51
N THR A 115 -11.65 -20.72 -14.46
CA THR A 115 -10.84 -20.61 -15.67
C THR A 115 -9.76 -19.54 -15.62
N SER A 116 -9.89 -18.55 -14.71
CA SER A 116 -8.90 -17.49 -14.58
C SER A 116 -7.63 -17.97 -13.90
N LEU A 117 -6.49 -17.45 -14.36
CA LEU A 117 -5.23 -17.66 -13.65
C LEU A 117 -5.32 -17.03 -12.24
N PRO A 118 -4.63 -17.61 -11.26
CA PRO A 118 -4.58 -17.04 -9.90
C PRO A 118 -4.23 -15.55 -9.93
N ILE A 119 -4.99 -14.76 -9.17
CA ILE A 119 -4.76 -13.31 -9.06
C ILE A 119 -3.34 -13.07 -8.54
N LYS A 120 -2.66 -12.06 -9.08
CA LYS A 120 -1.33 -11.67 -8.60
C LYS A 120 -1.44 -10.98 -7.24
N CYS A 121 -0.53 -11.33 -6.33
CA CYS A 121 -0.39 -10.69 -5.02
C CYS A 121 0.84 -9.81 -5.01
N LEU A 122 0.74 -8.61 -4.45
CA LEU A 122 1.86 -7.68 -4.32
C LEU A 122 1.91 -7.14 -2.90
N ILE A 123 3.05 -7.30 -2.23
CA ILE A 123 3.33 -6.66 -0.94
C ILE A 123 4.16 -5.41 -1.18
N VAL A 124 3.65 -4.28 -0.73
CA VAL A 124 4.35 -2.99 -0.79
C VAL A 124 4.94 -2.69 0.59
N TYR A 125 6.23 -2.34 0.65
CA TYR A 125 6.92 -2.04 1.90
C TYR A 125 7.80 -0.79 1.76
N PRO A 126 8.15 -0.10 2.88
CA PRO A 126 9.03 1.07 2.82
C PRO A 126 10.48 0.65 2.58
N ASP A 127 11.12 1.29 1.58
CA ASP A 127 12.54 1.14 1.26
C ASP A 127 13.15 2.49 0.92
N GLN A 128 14.03 2.99 1.79
CA GLN A 128 14.63 4.33 1.66
C GLN A 128 15.78 4.39 0.63
N GLU A 129 16.25 3.24 0.15
CA GLU A 129 17.31 3.19 -0.84
C GLU A 129 16.80 3.19 -2.29
N GLN A 130 15.47 3.13 -2.49
CA GLN A 130 14.89 3.27 -3.81
C GLN A 130 15.22 4.66 -4.39
N GLU A 131 15.56 4.70 -5.67
CA GLU A 131 15.83 5.97 -6.36
C GLU A 131 14.56 6.79 -6.52
N GLU A 132 13.45 6.13 -6.85
CA GLU A 132 12.15 6.75 -7.06
C GLU A 132 11.22 6.58 -5.86
N TYR A 133 10.40 7.59 -5.61
CA TYR A 133 9.39 7.54 -4.55
C TYR A 133 8.29 6.52 -4.85
N PHE A 134 7.98 6.30 -6.14
CA PHE A 134 6.91 5.38 -6.53
C PHE A 134 7.09 4.95 -8.00
N SER A 135 7.34 3.67 -8.21
CA SER A 135 7.74 3.09 -9.50
C SER A 135 6.58 2.51 -10.32
N PHE A 136 5.33 2.73 -9.94
CA PHE A 136 4.19 2.23 -10.71
C PHE A 136 3.97 3.04 -11.98
N ASN A 137 3.65 2.35 -13.06
CA ASN A 137 3.42 2.96 -14.37
C ASN A 137 2.07 2.48 -14.94
N ARG A 138 1.21 3.39 -15.34
CA ARG A 138 -0.12 3.04 -15.87
C ARG A 138 -0.07 2.27 -17.19
N VAL A 139 0.89 2.63 -18.05
CA VAL A 139 0.96 2.10 -19.42
C VAL A 139 1.59 0.70 -19.45
N LYS A 140 2.63 0.51 -18.67
CA LYS A 140 3.41 -0.72 -18.65
C LYS A 140 3.44 -1.32 -17.25
N GLU A 141 3.06 -2.59 -17.16
CA GLU A 141 3.20 -3.35 -15.91
C GLU A 141 4.67 -3.41 -15.51
N PRO A 142 5.05 -2.91 -14.31
CA PRO A 142 6.42 -2.98 -13.83
C PRO A 142 6.84 -4.42 -13.57
N VAL A 143 8.15 -4.65 -13.56
CA VAL A 143 8.72 -5.93 -13.11
C VAL A 143 8.91 -5.84 -11.60
N PHE A 144 8.10 -6.55 -10.85
CA PHE A 144 8.22 -6.62 -9.40
C PHE A 144 9.10 -7.80 -8.96
N ASP A 145 9.73 -7.67 -7.80
CA ASP A 145 10.54 -8.73 -7.21
C ASP A 145 9.68 -9.93 -6.84
N ARG A 146 9.97 -11.08 -7.44
CA ARG A 146 9.24 -12.31 -7.13
C ARG A 146 9.63 -12.82 -5.74
N ILE A 147 8.62 -13.20 -4.95
CA ILE A 147 8.85 -13.82 -3.65
C ILE A 147 9.12 -15.32 -3.84
N PRO A 148 10.31 -15.81 -3.46
CA PRO A 148 10.66 -17.21 -3.61
C PRO A 148 9.70 -18.14 -2.84
N GLY A 149 9.37 -19.27 -3.45
CA GLY A 149 8.47 -20.28 -2.86
C GLY A 149 6.98 -20.00 -3.03
N TYR A 150 6.60 -18.89 -3.67
CA TYR A 150 5.20 -18.55 -3.92
C TYR A 150 4.89 -18.36 -5.40
N VAL A 151 3.68 -18.75 -5.80
CA VAL A 151 3.18 -18.58 -7.16
C VAL A 151 2.51 -17.21 -7.29
N ARG A 152 2.92 -16.41 -8.29
CA ARG A 152 2.34 -15.09 -8.61
C ARG A 152 2.28 -14.13 -7.41
N MET A 153 3.27 -14.20 -6.55
CA MET A 153 3.43 -13.33 -5.40
C MET A 153 4.72 -12.51 -5.55
N TYR A 154 4.60 -11.21 -5.32
CA TYR A 154 5.64 -10.22 -5.58
C TYR A 154 5.77 -9.26 -4.40
N LYS A 155 6.89 -8.57 -4.34
CA LYS A 155 7.13 -7.46 -3.42
C LYS A 155 7.73 -6.26 -4.14
N VAL A 156 7.50 -5.07 -3.61
CA VAL A 156 8.11 -3.83 -4.09
C VAL A 156 8.37 -2.89 -2.92
N GLY A 157 9.59 -2.38 -2.87
CA GLY A 157 9.96 -1.29 -1.96
C GLY A 157 9.55 0.06 -2.54
N ILE A 158 9.08 0.96 -1.69
CA ILE A 158 8.82 2.35 -2.06
C ILE A 158 9.50 3.31 -1.10
N LYS A 159 10.05 4.39 -1.63
CA LYS A 159 10.71 5.42 -0.83
C LYS A 159 9.68 6.28 -0.11
N LEU A 160 9.92 6.52 1.18
CA LEU A 160 9.13 7.47 1.96
C LEU A 160 9.69 8.89 1.83
N PRO A 161 8.85 9.92 1.95
CA PRO A 161 9.32 11.30 1.97
C PRO A 161 10.18 11.54 3.21
N ILE A 162 11.32 12.20 3.01
CA ILE A 162 12.19 12.65 4.12
C ILE A 162 11.85 14.10 4.40
N ILE A 163 11.43 14.39 5.61
CA ILE A 163 11.28 15.76 6.09
C ILE A 163 12.68 16.31 6.37
N LYS A 164 13.16 17.23 5.54
CA LYS A 164 14.36 18.00 5.85
C LYS A 164 13.97 19.06 6.88
N VAL A 165 14.28 18.82 8.13
CA VAL A 165 14.17 19.86 9.17
C VAL A 165 15.41 20.74 9.02
N ASN A 166 15.25 21.91 8.47
CA ASN A 166 16.30 22.94 8.51
C ASN A 166 16.25 23.54 9.92
N PHE A 167 17.17 23.15 10.77
CA PHE A 167 17.43 23.86 12.01
C PHE A 167 18.10 25.19 11.63
N CYS A 168 17.40 26.30 11.82
CA CYS A 168 17.99 27.66 11.80
C CYS A 168 18.64 27.94 13.13
#